data_929b7b0a841924d7296f824dc2e96d36
#
_entry.id   929b7b0a841924d7296f824dc2e96d36
#
_cell.length_a   1.000
_cell.length_b   1.000
_cell.length_c   1.000
_cell.angle_alpha   90.00
_cell.angle_beta   90.00
_cell.angle_gamma   90.00
#
_symmetry.space_group_name_H-M   'P 1'
#
loop_
_entity.id
_entity.type
_entity.pdbx_description
1 polymer ?
#
loop_
_entity_poly.entity_id
_entity_poly.type
_entity_poly.pdbx_seq_one_letter_code
_entity_poly.pdbx_strand_id
1 'polypeptide(L)'
;MAADSLNSDDSGKVYDFKDSKTSGVVTVTKTWEDSLSNDERSVPDVTISTKRYRKNPLGYTITYHGNGLTFPDGSTENEILVNSAGQVISGQYKEIAASAGWFSDNKLSSKVKVSEAGIPDEISCDMDLYATGKTFVIKAGPNFNKLIPSSATSVEFSDEIMPASTPLIDVDADGDGGVVAWMDETVMIVSSQIPGQNVIAASSCYELFYRKSNLTSIKMNNFDTSKVNSMESMFYGCSKLRSLDLTPLDTSSCTDMSGMFYGCSKLTDLNLTSLNTSNVNSMNNMFGSCSKIAGFDLTSFDTHNVTNMSFMFSDCSALIWLNLSPFSTDNVISMDGMFYSCSTLIDLELSSFNTANVKSMDRMFYGCSKLTDLDLSSFNTSNVTNMSAIFRGCSRLKELDLSSFNTGMLQKATGMFGGCSSLTTLDLSMLDFKNVYQVSDMTKQGGSYGAMFDNCSSLVSLKLPQFSDKITNFSDMFCNCRSLTSIDLSSMNTSRALYMSDMFDGCRSLTSLDLSSFETSHVREMSYMFAFCDKLTSLNMSSFDTGRVTDMNGIFQNSHNLANLTIGENFVFVGSEYNLPSGTWYASDGTAYTSDGTTCTIPSNKADTYTRR
;
A
#
# COMPACT_ATOMS: atom_id res chain seq x y z
N MET A 1 -19.90 63.79 38.13
CA MET A 1 -20.23 62.41 37.69
C MET A 1 -21.69 62.18 37.95
N ALA A 2 -22.50 61.95 36.94
CA ALA A 2 -23.82 61.41 37.11
C ALA A 2 -23.68 59.91 37.39
N ALA A 3 -24.28 59.42 38.45
CA ALA A 3 -24.32 57.98 38.74
C ALA A 3 -25.46 57.37 37.89
N ASP A 4 -25.09 56.67 36.81
CA ASP A 4 -26.06 55.81 36.12
C ASP A 4 -26.17 54.49 36.88
N SER A 5 -27.36 54.12 37.29
CA SER A 5 -27.65 52.85 37.95
C SER A 5 -27.77 51.74 36.87
N LEU A 6 -26.97 50.69 37.05
CA LEU A 6 -27.05 49.47 36.21
C LEU A 6 -28.24 48.62 36.66
N ASN A 7 -29.19 48.32 35.76
CA ASN A 7 -30.27 47.37 35.99
C ASN A 7 -29.86 45.95 35.67
N SER A 8 -30.54 44.94 36.20
CA SER A 8 -30.28 43.52 36.03
C SER A 8 -30.34 43.04 34.58
N ASP A 9 -30.98 43.80 33.67
CA ASP A 9 -31.14 43.52 32.27
C ASP A 9 -30.03 44.10 31.37
N ASP A 10 -29.02 44.75 31.99
CA ASP A 10 -27.94 45.42 31.26
C ASP A 10 -26.71 44.54 31.00
N SER A 11 -26.90 43.23 30.94
CA SER A 11 -25.83 42.29 30.58
C SER A 11 -25.35 42.55 29.15
N GLY A 12 -24.13 43.09 29.01
CA GLY A 12 -23.48 43.36 27.72
C GLY A 12 -23.45 44.84 27.30
N LYS A 13 -23.99 45.79 28.11
CA LYS A 13 -23.82 47.22 27.84
C LYS A 13 -22.46 47.72 28.29
N VAL A 14 -21.77 48.42 27.41
CA VAL A 14 -20.52 49.15 27.71
C VAL A 14 -20.88 50.59 28.08
N TYR A 15 -20.49 51.01 29.27
CA TYR A 15 -20.65 52.38 29.71
C TYR A 15 -19.33 53.14 29.59
N ASP A 16 -19.28 54.16 28.70
CA ASP A 16 -18.10 55.05 28.56
C ASP A 16 -18.17 56.19 29.60
N PHE A 17 -17.33 56.16 30.59
CA PHE A 17 -17.15 57.23 31.52
C PHE A 17 -16.05 58.19 31.07
N LYS A 18 -16.40 59.38 30.61
CA LYS A 18 -15.44 60.45 30.30
C LYS A 18 -15.14 61.24 31.54
N ASP A 19 -13.96 61.11 32.13
CA ASP A 19 -13.48 61.97 33.21
C ASP A 19 -12.43 62.97 32.70
N SER A 20 -12.59 64.22 33.04
CA SER A 20 -11.68 65.31 32.68
C SER A 20 -10.62 65.60 33.77
N LYS A 21 -10.48 64.75 34.80
CA LYS A 21 -9.56 64.96 35.93
C LYS A 21 -8.56 63.81 36.05
N THR A 22 -7.33 64.15 36.40
CA THR A 22 -6.16 63.29 36.48
C THR A 22 -6.12 62.31 37.67
N SER A 23 -7.15 62.24 38.49
CA SER A 23 -7.32 61.24 39.55
C SER A 23 -8.79 61.15 39.97
N GLY A 24 -9.39 60.04 39.84
CA GLY A 24 -10.75 59.74 40.27
C GLY A 24 -10.91 58.28 40.69
N VAL A 25 -11.67 58.04 41.74
CA VAL A 25 -12.11 56.70 42.13
C VAL A 25 -13.47 56.47 41.43
N VAL A 26 -13.55 55.44 40.63
CA VAL A 26 -14.82 54.99 40.05
C VAL A 26 -15.40 53.96 41.01
N THR A 27 -16.53 54.32 41.65
CA THR A 27 -17.26 53.38 42.50
C THR A 27 -18.47 52.87 41.72
N VAL A 28 -18.52 51.59 41.45
CA VAL A 28 -19.67 50.92 40.83
C VAL A 28 -20.51 50.32 41.94
N THR A 29 -21.73 50.84 42.16
CA THR A 29 -22.67 50.31 43.16
C THR A 29 -23.83 49.66 42.41
N LYS A 30 -24.06 48.38 42.60
CA LYS A 30 -25.24 47.68 42.09
C LYS A 30 -26.30 47.61 43.17
N THR A 31 -27.48 48.17 42.92
CA THR A 31 -28.63 48.07 43.81
C THR A 31 -29.59 47.03 43.23
N TRP A 32 -29.96 46.06 44.06
CA TRP A 32 -30.90 45.01 43.67
C TRP A 32 -32.31 45.42 44.09
N GLU A 33 -33.27 45.37 43.14
CA GLU A 33 -34.68 45.73 43.39
C GLU A 33 -35.58 44.50 43.57
N ASP A 34 -35.03 43.32 43.80
CA ASP A 34 -35.75 42.08 44.02
C ASP A 34 -35.75 41.62 45.49
N SER A 35 -36.53 40.58 45.81
CA SER A 35 -36.74 40.07 47.17
C SER A 35 -35.75 38.97 47.57
N LEU A 36 -34.68 38.69 46.81
CA LEU A 36 -33.70 37.67 47.11
C LEU A 36 -32.69 38.17 48.19
N SER A 37 -32.26 37.27 49.07
CA SER A 37 -31.20 37.58 50.06
C SER A 37 -29.86 37.73 49.37
N ASN A 38 -28.94 38.50 50.02
CA ASN A 38 -27.57 38.70 49.46
C ASN A 38 -26.76 37.41 49.29
N ASP A 39 -27.09 36.35 50.05
CA ASP A 39 -26.42 35.04 49.97
C ASP A 39 -26.92 34.18 48.79
N GLU A 40 -28.03 34.52 48.16
CA GLU A 40 -28.61 33.79 47.02
C GLU A 40 -28.24 34.40 45.67
N ARG A 41 -27.39 35.44 45.64
CA ARG A 41 -27.00 36.18 44.43
C ARG A 41 -25.59 35.85 44.03
N SER A 42 -25.42 35.38 42.82
CA SER A 42 -24.08 35.31 42.21
C SER A 42 -23.60 36.73 41.93
N VAL A 43 -22.48 37.11 42.52
CA VAL A 43 -21.80 38.38 42.19
C VAL A 43 -21.37 38.31 40.72
N PRO A 44 -21.89 39.19 39.84
CA PRO A 44 -21.41 39.16 38.44
C PRO A 44 -19.96 39.62 38.45
N ASP A 45 -19.11 38.91 37.68
CA ASP A 45 -17.75 39.36 37.40
C ASP A 45 -17.79 40.69 36.64
N VAL A 46 -17.58 41.77 37.38
CA VAL A 46 -17.46 43.11 36.78
C VAL A 46 -15.99 43.32 36.42
N THR A 47 -15.65 43.12 35.18
CA THR A 47 -14.33 43.46 34.65
C THR A 47 -14.31 44.95 34.29
N ILE A 48 -13.66 45.77 35.12
CA ILE A 48 -13.41 47.18 34.80
C ILE A 48 -12.11 47.26 34.02
N SER A 49 -12.20 47.37 32.68
CA SER A 49 -11.05 47.72 31.85
C SER A 49 -10.90 49.23 31.82
N THR A 50 -9.91 49.78 32.52
CA THR A 50 -9.58 51.22 32.47
C THR A 50 -8.66 51.45 31.27
N LYS A 51 -9.20 51.92 30.15
CA LYS A 51 -8.37 52.57 29.11
C LYS A 51 -8.00 53.96 29.61
N ARG A 52 -6.72 54.19 29.96
CA ARG A 52 -6.20 55.54 30.25
C ARG A 52 -6.00 56.27 28.90
N TYR A 53 -6.90 57.17 28.59
CA TYR A 53 -6.66 58.14 27.52
C TYR A 53 -5.80 59.26 28.07
N ARG A 54 -4.48 59.15 28.02
CA ARG A 54 -3.62 60.32 28.16
C ARG A 54 -3.69 61.08 26.82
N LYS A 55 -4.28 62.24 26.82
CA LYS A 55 -4.10 63.19 25.72
C LYS A 55 -2.65 63.69 25.82
N ASN A 56 -1.72 62.92 25.29
CA ASN A 56 -0.35 63.37 25.12
C ASN A 56 -0.33 64.40 24.01
N PRO A 57 0.06 65.66 24.25
CA PRO A 57 0.11 66.67 23.19
C PRO A 57 1.14 66.34 22.11
N LEU A 58 1.95 65.30 22.28
CA LEU A 58 3.00 64.87 21.36
C LEU A 58 2.58 63.71 20.46
N GLY A 59 1.54 62.91 20.81
CA GLY A 59 1.13 61.76 19.97
C GLY A 59 0.41 60.65 20.75
N TYR A 60 0.39 59.46 20.14
CA TYR A 60 -0.27 58.24 20.67
C TYR A 60 0.79 57.22 21.10
N THR A 61 0.56 56.53 22.21
CA THR A 61 1.38 55.41 22.66
C THR A 61 0.84 54.11 22.11
N ILE A 62 1.70 53.32 21.50
CA ILE A 62 1.41 51.95 21.08
C ILE A 62 2.19 51.03 21.98
N THR A 63 1.48 50.21 22.75
CA THR A 63 2.07 49.19 23.63
C THR A 63 1.91 47.81 23.00
N TYR A 64 3.01 47.15 22.75
CA TYR A 64 3.07 45.81 22.19
C TYR A 64 3.26 44.81 23.32
N HIS A 65 2.31 43.94 23.54
CA HIS A 65 2.34 42.88 24.55
C HIS A 65 2.74 41.56 23.91
N GLY A 66 3.77 40.91 24.42
CA GLY A 66 4.25 39.61 23.92
C GLY A 66 3.25 38.46 24.06
N ASN A 67 2.29 38.60 25.00
CA ASN A 67 1.21 37.61 25.20
C ASN A 67 1.74 36.15 25.30
N GLY A 68 2.77 35.98 26.14
CA GLY A 68 3.48 34.70 26.31
C GLY A 68 4.75 34.55 25.45
N LEU A 69 4.96 35.42 24.46
CA LEU A 69 6.21 35.53 23.72
C LEU A 69 7.09 36.64 24.31
N THR A 70 8.39 36.59 24.03
CA THR A 70 9.34 37.60 24.48
C THR A 70 9.98 38.33 23.30
N PHE A 71 10.26 39.61 23.50
CA PHE A 71 11.07 40.39 22.58
C PHE A 71 12.55 39.96 22.62
N PRO A 72 13.39 40.34 21.64
CA PRO A 72 14.80 39.93 21.57
C PRO A 72 15.65 40.30 22.79
N ASP A 73 15.24 41.29 23.59
CA ASP A 73 15.89 41.68 24.84
C ASP A 73 15.32 40.97 26.07
N GLY A 74 14.43 40.00 25.89
CA GLY A 74 13.79 39.26 26.98
C GLY A 74 12.61 39.96 27.63
N SER A 75 12.24 41.19 27.20
CA SER A 75 11.05 41.89 27.71
C SER A 75 9.76 41.26 27.21
N THR A 76 8.66 41.46 27.95
CA THR A 76 7.32 40.99 27.56
C THR A 76 6.46 42.10 26.99
N GLU A 77 6.94 43.33 27.03
CA GLU A 77 6.26 44.52 26.50
C GLU A 77 7.25 45.44 25.79
N ASN A 78 6.77 46.14 24.77
CA ASN A 78 7.51 47.18 24.05
C ASN A 78 6.59 48.36 23.78
N GLU A 79 7.03 49.57 23.98
CA GLU A 79 6.25 50.79 23.77
C GLU A 79 6.93 51.70 22.76
N ILE A 80 6.13 52.28 21.86
CA ILE A 80 6.57 53.37 20.98
C ILE A 80 5.58 54.54 21.07
N LEU A 81 6.08 55.77 20.93
CA LEU A 81 5.26 56.98 20.80
C LEU A 81 5.27 57.44 19.33
N VAL A 82 4.09 57.60 18.75
CA VAL A 82 3.91 58.05 17.37
C VAL A 82 3.07 59.31 17.29
N ASN A 83 3.34 60.19 16.33
CA ASN A 83 2.46 61.33 16.06
C ASN A 83 1.19 60.90 15.28
N SER A 84 0.28 61.83 15.05
CA SER A 84 -0.96 61.61 14.32
C SER A 84 -0.76 61.23 12.85
N ALA A 85 0.44 61.38 12.30
CA ALA A 85 0.82 60.95 10.94
C ALA A 85 1.52 59.57 10.94
N GLY A 86 1.59 58.87 12.09
CA GLY A 86 2.23 57.55 12.18
C GLY A 86 3.77 57.61 12.23
N GLN A 87 4.37 58.79 12.47
CA GLN A 87 5.82 58.89 12.58
C GLN A 87 6.26 58.65 14.03
N VAL A 88 7.28 57.83 14.24
CA VAL A 88 7.83 57.51 15.56
C VAL A 88 8.51 58.76 16.16
N ILE A 89 8.05 59.15 17.34
CA ILE A 89 8.61 60.26 18.12
C ILE A 89 9.64 59.73 19.12
N SER A 90 9.36 58.61 19.75
CA SER A 90 10.26 57.96 20.72
C SER A 90 9.95 56.45 20.85
N GLY A 91 10.95 55.71 21.31
CA GLY A 91 10.92 54.26 21.38
C GLY A 91 11.37 53.63 20.04
N GLN A 92 11.60 52.34 20.06
CA GLN A 92 11.95 51.55 18.89
C GLN A 92 11.09 50.30 18.87
N TYR A 93 10.41 50.06 17.75
CA TYR A 93 9.71 48.79 17.56
C TYR A 93 10.69 47.62 17.58
N LYS A 94 10.35 46.61 18.35
CA LYS A 94 11.08 45.36 18.41
C LYS A 94 10.18 44.26 17.89
N GLU A 95 10.65 43.55 16.91
CA GLU A 95 9.91 42.42 16.33
C GLU A 95 10.08 41.19 17.20
N ILE A 96 9.00 40.43 17.42
CA ILE A 96 9.05 39.09 18.00
C ILE A 96 9.09 38.09 16.81
N ALA A 97 10.23 37.44 16.61
CA ALA A 97 10.44 36.51 15.48
C ALA A 97 9.40 35.37 15.45
N ALA A 98 8.92 34.91 16.61
CA ALA A 98 7.90 33.89 16.72
C ALA A 98 6.45 34.41 16.61
N SER A 99 6.24 35.72 16.35
CA SER A 99 4.90 36.31 16.26
C SER A 99 4.35 36.17 14.86
N ALA A 100 3.10 35.66 14.72
CA ALA A 100 2.33 35.60 13.49
C ALA A 100 1.55 36.90 13.19
N GLY A 101 1.63 37.88 14.07
CA GLY A 101 1.00 39.18 13.91
C GLY A 101 0.48 39.78 15.20
N TRP A 102 -0.17 40.95 15.11
CA TRP A 102 -0.67 41.74 16.20
C TRP A 102 -2.20 41.80 16.18
N PHE A 103 -2.80 41.82 17.37
CA PHE A 103 -4.25 41.87 17.57
C PHE A 103 -4.59 42.99 18.53
N SER A 104 -5.75 43.66 18.34
CA SER A 104 -6.19 44.75 19.18
C SER A 104 -6.83 44.32 20.52
N ASP A 105 -6.91 43.02 20.77
CA ASP A 105 -7.46 42.47 22.00
C ASP A 105 -6.68 41.22 22.44
N ASN A 106 -6.64 40.94 23.74
CA ASN A 106 -5.92 39.79 24.30
C ASN A 106 -6.60 38.42 24.02
N LYS A 107 -7.78 38.40 23.41
CA LYS A 107 -8.46 37.19 22.94
C LYS A 107 -8.10 36.87 21.51
N LEU A 108 -7.28 37.69 20.86
CA LEU A 108 -6.78 37.55 19.51
C LEU A 108 -7.93 37.45 18.45
N SER A 109 -8.99 38.22 18.66
CA SER A 109 -10.16 38.18 17.79
C SER A 109 -10.10 39.16 16.62
N SER A 110 -9.28 40.22 16.73
CA SER A 110 -9.21 41.30 15.76
C SER A 110 -7.75 41.56 15.32
N LYS A 111 -7.33 40.96 14.19
CA LYS A 111 -5.97 41.14 13.65
C LYS A 111 -5.74 42.58 13.20
N VAL A 112 -4.63 43.17 13.57
CA VAL A 112 -4.22 44.52 13.18
C VAL A 112 -3.08 44.44 12.21
N LYS A 113 -3.24 45.11 11.05
CA LYS A 113 -2.18 45.25 10.07
C LYS A 113 -1.20 46.32 10.50
N VAL A 114 0.08 45.99 10.57
CA VAL A 114 1.16 46.90 10.90
C VAL A 114 2.15 46.97 9.75
N SER A 115 2.84 48.11 9.60
CA SER A 115 3.96 48.30 8.69
C SER A 115 5.21 47.55 9.17
N GLU A 116 6.26 47.47 8.32
CA GLU A 116 7.58 46.94 8.73
C GLU A 116 8.19 47.66 9.94
N ALA A 117 7.83 48.91 10.17
CA ALA A 117 8.20 49.67 11.38
C ALA A 117 7.28 49.38 12.57
N GLY A 118 6.40 48.40 12.50
CA GLY A 118 5.46 48.01 13.55
C GLY A 118 4.28 48.97 13.75
N ILE A 119 4.06 49.94 12.87
CA ILE A 119 3.05 50.96 13.03
C ILE A 119 1.75 50.51 12.42
N PRO A 120 0.60 50.49 13.16
CA PRO A 120 -0.72 50.18 12.61
C PRO A 120 -1.14 51.15 11.53
N ASP A 121 -1.88 50.64 10.52
CA ASP A 121 -2.39 51.46 9.40
C ASP A 121 -3.34 52.59 9.84
N GLU A 122 -4.05 52.41 10.97
CA GLU A 122 -4.98 53.39 11.54
C GLU A 122 -4.64 53.62 13.01
N ILE A 123 -4.33 54.86 13.35
CA ILE A 123 -4.02 55.29 14.74
C ILE A 123 -4.90 56.49 15.10
N SER A 124 -5.80 56.32 16.02
CA SER A 124 -6.69 57.38 16.50
C SER A 124 -6.66 57.60 18.03
N CYS A 125 -5.97 56.70 18.74
CA CYS A 125 -5.84 56.74 20.20
C CYS A 125 -4.60 55.91 20.62
N ASP A 126 -4.26 55.91 21.90
CA ASP A 126 -3.33 54.92 22.46
C ASP A 126 -3.85 53.51 22.21
N MET A 127 -2.96 52.60 21.86
CA MET A 127 -3.34 51.24 21.42
C MET A 127 -2.52 50.20 22.19
N ASP A 128 -3.19 49.12 22.60
CA ASP A 128 -2.56 47.88 23.05
C ASP A 128 -2.64 46.84 21.92
N LEU A 129 -1.51 46.25 21.57
CA LEU A 129 -1.42 45.20 20.56
C LEU A 129 -0.85 43.94 21.19
N TYR A 130 -1.50 42.81 20.89
CA TYR A 130 -1.17 41.50 21.46
C TYR A 130 -0.60 40.59 20.39
N ALA A 131 0.56 40.00 20.65
CA ALA A 131 1.15 39.03 19.73
C ALA A 131 0.41 37.69 19.75
N THR A 132 0.40 36.99 18.65
CA THR A 132 0.10 35.57 18.60
C THR A 132 1.31 34.81 18.12
N GLY A 133 1.53 33.57 18.63
CA GLY A 133 2.63 32.73 18.19
C GLY A 133 2.41 32.22 16.75
N LYS A 134 3.51 32.13 16.02
CA LYS A 134 3.52 31.41 14.74
C LYS A 134 3.33 29.92 14.95
N THR A 135 2.67 29.26 14.02
CA THR A 135 2.73 27.81 13.92
C THR A 135 3.89 27.41 12.99
N PHE A 136 4.51 26.27 13.24
CA PHE A 136 5.67 25.82 12.47
C PHE A 136 5.32 24.58 11.64
N VAL A 137 4.07 24.51 11.17
CA VAL A 137 3.51 23.33 10.51
C VAL A 137 3.62 23.48 8.98
N ILE A 138 4.22 22.48 8.30
CA ILE A 138 4.26 22.45 6.85
C ILE A 138 2.90 22.06 6.25
N LYS A 139 2.68 22.45 4.98
CA LYS A 139 1.55 21.96 4.17
C LYS A 139 1.49 20.43 4.17
N ALA A 140 0.27 19.87 4.14
CA ALA A 140 0.07 18.43 4.06
C ALA A 140 0.80 17.79 2.87
N GLY A 141 1.20 16.53 3.01
CA GLY A 141 2.11 15.82 2.13
C GLY A 141 1.97 16.08 0.63
N PRO A 142 0.79 15.84 -0.02
CA PRO A 142 0.65 16.07 -1.47
C PRO A 142 0.82 17.54 -1.89
N ASN A 143 0.47 18.48 -1.02
CA ASN A 143 0.62 19.90 -1.29
C ASN A 143 2.07 20.35 -1.11
N PHE A 144 2.74 19.89 -0.05
CA PHE A 144 4.18 20.10 0.13
C PHE A 144 4.98 19.47 -1.01
N ASN A 145 4.65 18.23 -1.39
CA ASN A 145 5.30 17.52 -2.49
C ASN A 145 5.38 18.34 -3.78
N LYS A 146 4.28 19.01 -4.17
CA LYS A 146 4.21 19.82 -5.39
C LYS A 146 5.18 21.01 -5.37
N LEU A 147 5.57 21.47 -4.18
CA LEU A 147 6.46 22.62 -3.99
C LEU A 147 7.94 22.23 -4.07
N ILE A 148 8.29 20.95 -3.96
CA ILE A 148 9.67 20.48 -4.15
C ILE A 148 10.03 20.63 -5.63
N PRO A 149 10.98 21.54 -5.99
CA PRO A 149 11.35 21.76 -7.38
C PRO A 149 11.94 20.51 -8.04
N SER A 150 11.74 20.37 -9.35
CA SER A 150 12.33 19.25 -10.12
C SER A 150 13.86 19.30 -10.19
N SER A 151 14.46 20.47 -9.95
CA SER A 151 15.91 20.66 -9.84
C SER A 151 16.49 20.20 -8.50
N ALA A 152 15.65 20.03 -7.48
CA ALA A 152 16.12 19.61 -6.15
C ALA A 152 16.68 18.19 -6.20
N THR A 153 17.88 18.02 -5.67
CA THR A 153 18.54 16.73 -5.44
C THR A 153 18.59 16.35 -3.96
N SER A 154 18.33 17.33 -3.09
CA SER A 154 18.21 17.13 -1.64
C SER A 154 17.09 18.00 -1.05
N VAL A 155 16.51 17.53 0.05
CA VAL A 155 15.65 18.32 0.94
C VAL A 155 16.23 18.25 2.35
N GLU A 156 16.31 19.41 3.02
CA GLU A 156 16.85 19.51 4.37
C GLU A 156 15.90 20.33 5.26
N PHE A 157 15.48 19.74 6.38
CA PHE A 157 14.75 20.46 7.43
C PHE A 157 15.74 21.10 8.38
N SER A 158 15.56 22.39 8.64
CA SER A 158 16.52 23.24 9.34
C SER A 158 15.80 24.25 10.25
N ASP A 159 16.57 24.94 11.07
CA ASP A 159 16.18 26.13 11.84
C ASP A 159 16.97 27.38 11.39
N GLU A 160 17.66 27.28 10.25
CA GLU A 160 18.47 28.37 9.68
C GLU A 160 17.62 29.53 9.18
N ILE A 161 18.18 30.74 9.28
CA ILE A 161 17.54 31.95 8.74
C ILE A 161 17.77 32.01 7.23
N MET A 162 16.69 32.20 6.48
CA MET A 162 16.76 32.37 5.01
C MET A 162 17.61 33.59 4.64
N PRO A 163 18.59 33.44 3.73
CA PRO A 163 19.40 34.57 3.28
C PRO A 163 18.55 35.66 2.64
N ALA A 164 18.89 36.92 2.90
CA ALA A 164 18.21 38.08 2.29
C ALA A 164 18.22 38.00 0.75
N SER A 165 17.13 38.38 0.12
CA SER A 165 16.93 38.36 -1.33
C SER A 165 16.84 36.97 -1.97
N THR A 166 16.74 35.90 -1.19
CA THR A 166 16.50 34.55 -1.72
C THR A 166 15.00 34.37 -2.06
N PRO A 167 14.65 33.78 -3.20
CA PRO A 167 13.25 33.49 -3.55
C PRO A 167 12.60 32.55 -2.56
N LEU A 168 11.49 32.98 -1.96
CA LEU A 168 10.70 32.21 -1.01
C LEU A 168 9.86 31.16 -1.72
N ILE A 169 9.83 29.94 -1.17
CA ILE A 169 8.85 28.89 -1.47
C ILE A 169 7.92 28.78 -0.26
N ASP A 170 6.65 29.15 -0.43
CA ASP A 170 5.66 29.08 0.65
C ASP A 170 5.23 27.64 0.91
N VAL A 171 5.76 27.06 1.99
CA VAL A 171 5.46 25.70 2.47
C VAL A 171 4.61 25.70 3.75
N ASP A 172 4.25 26.87 4.26
CA ASP A 172 3.53 27.07 5.51
C ASP A 172 2.07 26.65 5.40
N ALA A 173 1.55 25.94 6.42
CA ALA A 173 0.21 25.36 6.37
C ALA A 173 -0.91 26.40 6.49
N ASP A 174 -0.73 27.43 7.34
CA ASP A 174 -1.73 28.45 7.66
C ASP A 174 -1.40 29.84 7.11
N GLY A 175 -0.19 30.01 6.52
CA GLY A 175 0.23 31.25 5.89
C GLY A 175 0.69 32.32 6.87
N ASP A 176 1.04 31.97 8.12
CA ASP A 176 1.53 32.91 9.12
C ASP A 176 3.05 33.18 9.02
N GLY A 177 3.73 32.48 8.09
CA GLY A 177 5.16 32.60 7.87
C GLY A 177 6.00 31.92 8.92
N GLY A 178 5.46 30.93 9.62
CA GLY A 178 6.18 30.12 10.61
C GLY A 178 7.18 29.16 9.96
N VAL A 179 6.89 28.69 8.75
CA VAL A 179 7.80 27.83 7.97
C VAL A 179 8.00 28.39 6.59
N VAL A 180 9.25 28.48 6.17
CA VAL A 180 9.62 28.89 4.82
C VAL A 180 10.52 27.86 4.17
N ALA A 181 10.60 27.89 2.84
CA ALA A 181 11.62 27.11 2.13
C ALA A 181 12.26 27.94 1.01
N TRP A 182 13.47 27.53 0.62
CA TRP A 182 14.21 28.13 -0.47
C TRP A 182 15.15 27.11 -1.12
N MET A 183 15.72 27.47 -2.26
CA MET A 183 16.76 26.68 -2.89
C MET A 183 18.13 27.27 -2.58
N ASP A 184 19.04 26.41 -2.09
CA ASP A 184 20.47 26.65 -2.10
C ASP A 184 21.09 25.67 -3.10
N GLU A 185 21.48 26.19 -4.26
CA GLU A 185 21.86 25.39 -5.44
C GLU A 185 20.81 24.31 -5.78
N THR A 186 21.06 23.05 -5.42
CA THR A 186 20.16 21.91 -5.65
C THR A 186 19.54 21.36 -4.34
N VAL A 187 19.77 22.03 -3.22
CA VAL A 187 19.21 21.68 -1.92
C VAL A 187 17.99 22.56 -1.65
N MET A 188 16.83 21.94 -1.41
CA MET A 188 15.67 22.66 -0.87
C MET A 188 15.78 22.66 0.66
N ILE A 189 15.98 23.84 1.24
CA ILE A 189 16.00 24.03 2.70
C ILE A 189 14.58 24.40 3.14
N VAL A 190 14.09 23.75 4.18
CA VAL A 190 12.77 24.00 4.81
C VAL A 190 13.02 24.37 6.26
N SER A 191 12.68 25.60 6.67
CA SER A 191 13.12 26.13 7.95
C SER A 191 12.02 26.85 8.71
N SER A 192 12.06 26.70 10.07
CA SER A 192 11.33 27.55 11.01
C SER A 192 11.95 28.96 11.14
N GLN A 193 13.17 29.15 10.67
CA GLN A 193 13.98 30.37 10.83
C GLN A 193 14.23 30.78 12.29
N ILE A 194 13.98 29.94 13.25
CA ILE A 194 14.19 30.19 14.67
C ILE A 194 15.11 29.10 15.22
N PRO A 195 16.34 29.44 15.65
CA PRO A 195 17.28 28.47 16.20
C PRO A 195 16.67 27.63 17.34
N GLY A 196 16.78 26.31 17.21
CA GLY A 196 16.22 25.34 18.16
C GLY A 196 14.74 25.04 17.99
N GLN A 197 14.03 25.69 17.05
CA GLN A 197 12.63 25.40 16.73
C GLN A 197 12.53 24.41 15.57
N ASN A 198 11.93 23.25 15.82
CA ASN A 198 11.68 22.28 14.75
C ASN A 198 10.56 22.73 13.81
N VAL A 199 10.70 22.35 12.56
CA VAL A 199 9.60 22.31 11.59
C VAL A 199 8.68 21.16 11.97
N ILE A 200 7.39 21.40 12.03
CA ILE A 200 6.39 20.40 12.47
C ILE A 200 5.72 19.80 11.23
N ALA A 201 5.65 18.49 11.17
CA ALA A 201 4.87 17.80 10.15
C ALA A 201 3.37 18.10 10.32
N ALA A 202 2.63 18.14 9.21
CA ALA A 202 1.17 18.02 9.26
C ALA A 202 0.80 16.68 9.94
N SER A 203 -0.45 16.51 10.35
CA SER A 203 -0.92 15.28 11.00
C SER A 203 -0.73 14.01 10.13
N SER A 204 -0.41 14.17 8.85
CA SER A 204 -0.08 13.10 7.92
C SER A 204 1.08 13.50 7.01
N CYS A 205 2.06 12.60 6.89
CA CYS A 205 3.15 12.66 5.90
C CYS A 205 2.83 11.85 4.63
N TYR A 206 1.54 11.55 4.36
CA TYR A 206 1.09 10.88 3.15
C TYR A 206 1.69 11.54 1.90
N GLU A 207 2.39 10.76 1.08
CA GLU A 207 3.01 11.22 -0.17
C GLU A 207 3.98 12.42 -0.05
N LEU A 208 4.59 12.69 1.13
CA LEU A 208 5.43 13.88 1.35
C LEU A 208 6.55 14.02 0.31
N PHE A 209 7.24 12.91 -0.05
CA PHE A 209 8.28 12.86 -1.08
C PHE A 209 7.91 11.93 -2.25
N TYR A 210 6.63 11.66 -2.45
CA TYR A 210 6.12 10.72 -3.45
C TYR A 210 6.69 11.01 -4.84
N ARG A 211 7.33 9.99 -5.44
CA ARG A 211 7.95 10.04 -6.77
C ARG A 211 8.98 11.15 -6.99
N LYS A 212 9.61 11.65 -5.93
CA LYS A 212 10.75 12.58 -6.05
C LYS A 212 12.01 11.81 -6.44
N SER A 213 11.98 11.25 -7.64
CA SER A 213 13.03 10.37 -8.18
C SER A 213 14.39 11.04 -8.38
N ASN A 214 14.49 12.38 -8.29
CA ASN A 214 15.74 13.11 -8.36
C ASN A 214 16.44 13.26 -7.01
N LEU A 215 15.73 13.07 -5.88
CA LEU A 215 16.32 13.20 -4.56
C LEU A 215 17.34 12.09 -4.31
N THR A 216 18.53 12.48 -3.90
CA THR A 216 19.64 11.60 -3.49
C THR A 216 19.85 11.63 -1.98
N SER A 217 19.31 12.64 -1.29
CA SER A 217 19.40 12.83 0.16
C SER A 217 18.14 13.52 0.69
N ILE A 218 17.72 13.15 1.89
CA ILE A 218 16.69 13.84 2.68
C ILE A 218 17.20 13.87 4.12
N LYS A 219 17.35 15.09 4.70
CA LYS A 219 17.78 15.28 6.08
C LYS A 219 16.62 15.80 6.92
N MET A 220 16.31 15.11 8.00
CA MET A 220 15.11 15.34 8.81
C MET A 220 15.40 15.73 10.26
N ASN A 221 16.62 16.20 10.56
CA ASN A 221 17.07 16.44 11.95
C ASN A 221 16.20 17.47 12.71
N ASN A 222 15.65 18.46 12.00
CA ASN A 222 14.79 19.50 12.56
C ASN A 222 13.33 19.32 12.14
N PHE A 223 12.86 18.06 12.05
CA PHE A 223 11.51 17.72 11.60
C PHE A 223 10.76 16.91 12.66
N ASP A 224 9.79 17.53 13.30
CA ASP A 224 8.95 16.91 14.34
C ASP A 224 7.78 16.16 13.71
N THR A 225 7.77 14.84 13.87
CA THR A 225 6.73 13.93 13.38
C THR A 225 5.90 13.29 14.49
N SER A 226 6.03 13.75 15.74
CA SER A 226 5.40 13.15 16.92
C SER A 226 3.86 13.03 16.86
N LYS A 227 3.21 13.86 16.02
CA LYS A 227 1.76 13.87 15.82
C LYS A 227 1.32 13.22 14.49
N VAL A 228 2.26 12.64 13.76
CA VAL A 228 1.96 12.02 12.44
C VAL A 228 1.28 10.67 12.64
N ASN A 229 0.09 10.53 12.10
CA ASN A 229 -0.68 9.29 12.16
C ASN A 229 -0.55 8.41 10.90
N SER A 230 -0.06 8.95 9.78
CA SER A 230 0.20 8.20 8.55
C SER A 230 1.48 8.66 7.87
N MET A 231 2.31 7.68 7.51
CA MET A 231 3.49 7.83 6.66
C MET A 231 3.34 7.03 5.35
N GLU A 232 2.07 6.78 4.94
CA GLU A 232 1.76 6.08 3.71
C GLU A 232 2.46 6.76 2.53
N SER A 233 3.20 5.96 1.76
CA SER A 233 3.88 6.42 0.54
C SER A 233 4.85 7.60 0.73
N MET A 234 5.34 7.85 1.96
CA MET A 234 6.16 9.04 2.27
C MET A 234 7.38 9.17 1.36
N PHE A 235 8.08 8.07 1.08
CA PHE A 235 9.26 8.03 0.20
C PHE A 235 9.02 7.21 -1.07
N TYR A 236 7.76 6.91 -1.41
CA TYR A 236 7.41 6.10 -2.57
C TYR A 236 8.09 6.61 -3.85
N GLY A 237 8.85 5.75 -4.53
CA GLY A 237 9.48 6.07 -5.80
C GLY A 237 10.65 7.06 -5.72
N CYS A 238 11.24 7.29 -4.55
CA CYS A 238 12.49 8.02 -4.38
C CYS A 238 13.68 7.16 -4.89
N SER A 239 13.68 6.87 -6.17
CA SER A 239 14.51 5.83 -6.79
C SER A 239 16.02 6.13 -6.84
N LYS A 240 16.47 7.35 -6.51
CA LYS A 240 17.90 7.70 -6.42
C LYS A 240 18.43 7.71 -5.00
N LEU A 241 17.60 7.64 -3.96
CA LEU A 241 18.05 7.53 -2.57
C LEU A 241 18.91 6.25 -2.40
N ARG A 242 20.08 6.40 -1.77
CA ARG A 242 21.02 5.29 -1.49
C ARG A 242 21.01 4.88 -0.02
N SER A 243 20.81 5.86 0.86
CA SER A 243 20.64 5.71 2.30
C SER A 243 19.64 6.73 2.80
N LEU A 244 19.06 6.48 3.95
CA LEU A 244 18.12 7.39 4.60
C LEU A 244 18.27 7.23 6.11
N ASP A 245 18.53 8.34 6.81
CA ASP A 245 18.53 8.37 8.26
C ASP A 245 17.10 8.59 8.77
N LEU A 246 16.57 7.59 9.46
CA LEU A 246 15.23 7.59 10.05
C LEU A 246 15.23 7.91 11.54
N THR A 247 16.41 8.07 12.16
CA THR A 247 16.53 8.31 13.62
C THR A 247 15.80 9.56 14.10
N PRO A 248 15.65 10.64 13.29
CA PRO A 248 14.91 11.81 13.72
C PRO A 248 13.38 11.63 13.73
N LEU A 249 12.84 10.58 13.09
CA LEU A 249 11.39 10.40 12.97
C LEU A 249 10.81 9.78 14.26
N ASP A 250 9.86 10.46 14.87
CA ASP A 250 8.95 9.86 15.85
C ASP A 250 7.76 9.23 15.13
N THR A 251 7.66 7.91 15.22
CA THR A 251 6.60 7.12 14.57
C THR A 251 5.61 6.53 15.59
N SER A 252 5.68 6.95 16.85
CA SER A 252 4.87 6.39 17.94
C SER A 252 3.36 6.56 17.76
N SER A 253 2.94 7.60 17.03
CA SER A 253 1.53 7.86 16.71
C SER A 253 1.09 7.27 15.36
N CYS A 254 2.02 6.68 14.59
CA CYS A 254 1.77 6.24 13.21
C CYS A 254 0.96 4.94 13.18
N THR A 255 -0.10 4.93 12.40
CA THR A 255 -0.99 3.76 12.20
C THR A 255 -0.88 3.15 10.81
N ASP A 256 -0.33 3.88 9.82
CA ASP A 256 -0.21 3.42 8.44
C ASP A 256 1.18 3.75 7.88
N MET A 257 1.91 2.69 7.48
CA MET A 257 3.21 2.76 6.81
C MET A 257 3.19 2.11 5.42
N SER A 258 1.99 1.99 4.82
CA SER A 258 1.82 1.38 3.51
C SER A 258 2.67 2.10 2.45
N GLY A 259 3.43 1.32 1.67
CA GLY A 259 4.26 1.84 0.57
C GLY A 259 5.34 2.85 0.98
N MET A 260 5.68 2.97 2.27
CA MET A 260 6.58 4.03 2.76
C MET A 260 7.88 4.12 1.97
N PHE A 261 8.49 2.98 1.61
CA PHE A 261 9.74 2.92 0.83
C PHE A 261 9.58 2.27 -0.54
N TYR A 262 8.32 2.06 -1.00
CA TYR A 262 8.09 1.39 -2.29
C TYR A 262 8.88 2.04 -3.43
N GLY A 263 9.62 1.24 -4.20
CA GLY A 263 10.36 1.73 -5.36
C GLY A 263 11.59 2.58 -5.04
N CYS A 264 12.09 2.56 -3.80
CA CYS A 264 13.40 3.10 -3.44
C CYS A 264 14.52 2.18 -3.98
N SER A 265 14.58 2.03 -5.29
CA SER A 265 15.33 0.99 -6.00
C SER A 265 16.86 1.12 -5.96
N LYS A 266 17.40 2.23 -5.42
CA LYS A 266 18.85 2.41 -5.19
C LYS A 266 19.24 2.32 -3.72
N LEU A 267 18.26 2.19 -2.82
CA LEU A 267 18.50 2.07 -1.40
C LEU A 267 19.23 0.75 -1.12
N THR A 268 20.39 0.83 -0.47
CA THR A 268 21.25 -0.33 -0.16
C THR A 268 21.37 -0.58 1.33
N ASP A 269 21.17 0.47 2.12
CA ASP A 269 21.25 0.43 3.57
C ASP A 269 20.08 1.23 4.16
N LEU A 270 19.36 0.64 5.10
CA LEU A 270 18.22 1.24 5.76
C LEU A 270 18.14 0.77 7.21
N ASN A 271 18.56 1.65 8.12
CA ASN A 271 18.44 1.38 9.54
C ASN A 271 17.00 1.62 9.99
N LEU A 272 16.31 0.56 10.41
CA LEU A 272 14.89 0.56 10.81
C LEU A 272 14.71 0.56 12.33
N THR A 273 15.80 0.49 13.12
CA THR A 273 15.74 0.25 14.57
C THR A 273 15.09 1.38 15.38
N SER A 274 15.02 2.60 14.81
CA SER A 274 14.36 3.75 15.42
C SER A 274 12.84 3.79 15.22
N LEU A 275 12.31 2.99 14.28
CA LEU A 275 10.88 3.01 13.99
C LEU A 275 10.08 2.30 15.08
N ASN A 276 9.14 3.00 15.70
CA ASN A 276 8.12 2.42 16.55
C ASN A 276 6.92 2.01 15.68
N THR A 277 6.67 0.71 15.56
CA THR A 277 5.60 0.15 14.73
C THR A 277 4.41 -0.38 15.54
N SER A 278 4.41 -0.20 16.87
CA SER A 278 3.42 -0.80 17.78
C SER A 278 1.97 -0.40 17.51
N ASN A 279 1.74 0.77 16.89
CA ASN A 279 0.40 1.23 16.52
C ASN A 279 0.05 1.00 15.04
N VAL A 280 0.97 0.44 14.25
CA VAL A 280 0.79 0.27 12.80
C VAL A 280 -0.18 -0.88 12.51
N ASN A 281 -1.20 -0.59 11.71
CA ASN A 281 -2.19 -1.57 11.27
C ASN A 281 -2.03 -2.01 9.80
N SER A 282 -1.27 -1.26 8.98
CA SER A 282 -0.99 -1.60 7.60
C SER A 282 0.47 -1.37 7.24
N MET A 283 1.11 -2.42 6.68
CA MET A 283 2.45 -2.40 6.11
C MET A 283 2.44 -2.86 4.64
N ASN A 284 1.29 -2.70 3.97
CA ASN A 284 1.14 -3.06 2.57
C ASN A 284 2.21 -2.38 1.71
N ASN A 285 2.92 -3.15 0.89
CA ASN A 285 3.98 -2.63 -0.01
C ASN A 285 5.12 -1.85 0.67
N MET A 286 5.30 -1.92 2.00
CA MET A 286 6.21 -1.03 2.73
C MET A 286 7.62 -0.98 2.13
N PHE A 287 8.17 -2.12 1.73
CA PHE A 287 9.50 -2.25 1.12
C PHE A 287 9.46 -2.72 -0.34
N GLY A 288 8.27 -2.74 -0.95
CA GLY A 288 8.12 -3.22 -2.33
C GLY A 288 9.09 -2.54 -3.29
N SER A 289 9.70 -3.30 -4.19
CA SER A 289 10.67 -2.82 -5.20
C SER A 289 11.93 -2.14 -4.62
N CYS A 290 12.30 -2.41 -3.36
CA CYS A 290 13.60 -2.08 -2.79
C CYS A 290 14.67 -3.06 -3.33
N SER A 291 14.91 -3.03 -4.63
CA SER A 291 15.60 -4.06 -5.39
C SER A 291 17.12 -4.15 -5.18
N LYS A 292 17.70 -3.35 -4.27
CA LYS A 292 19.13 -3.37 -3.92
C LYS A 292 19.41 -3.75 -2.48
N ILE A 293 18.41 -3.84 -1.62
CA ILE A 293 18.56 -4.26 -0.22
C ILE A 293 18.70 -5.79 -0.20
N ALA A 294 19.79 -6.28 0.39
CA ALA A 294 20.09 -7.70 0.49
C ALA A 294 19.49 -8.38 1.73
N GLY A 295 19.11 -7.62 2.73
CA GLY A 295 18.44 -8.07 3.97
C GLY A 295 17.94 -6.88 4.77
N PHE A 296 16.98 -7.11 5.65
CA PHE A 296 16.41 -6.11 6.56
C PHE A 296 16.64 -6.55 8.02
N ASP A 297 17.05 -5.60 8.86
CA ASP A 297 16.96 -5.80 10.32
C ASP A 297 15.58 -5.35 10.79
N LEU A 298 14.72 -6.30 11.10
CA LEU A 298 13.34 -6.10 11.54
C LEU A 298 13.14 -6.44 13.02
N THR A 299 14.22 -6.54 13.80
CA THR A 299 14.18 -6.97 15.20
C THR A 299 13.41 -6.02 16.12
N SER A 300 13.29 -4.74 15.73
CA SER A 300 12.52 -3.71 16.44
C SER A 300 11.03 -3.66 16.05
N PHE A 301 10.62 -4.41 15.01
CA PHE A 301 9.24 -4.32 14.52
C PHE A 301 8.28 -5.04 15.46
N ASP A 302 7.31 -4.30 15.95
CA ASP A 302 6.12 -4.82 16.61
C ASP A 302 4.97 -4.85 15.59
N THR A 303 4.51 -6.04 15.23
CA THR A 303 3.49 -6.23 14.19
C THR A 303 2.17 -6.77 14.74
N HIS A 304 1.98 -6.79 16.06
CA HIS A 304 0.78 -7.38 16.67
C HIS A 304 -0.54 -6.70 16.26
N ASN A 305 -0.51 -5.43 15.85
CA ASN A 305 -1.69 -4.71 15.34
C ASN A 305 -1.85 -4.77 13.82
N VAL A 306 -0.88 -5.34 13.09
CA VAL A 306 -0.90 -5.34 11.63
C VAL A 306 -1.95 -6.30 11.09
N THR A 307 -2.81 -5.81 10.22
CA THR A 307 -3.86 -6.58 9.55
C THR A 307 -3.56 -6.83 8.07
N ASN A 308 -2.68 -6.04 7.46
CA ASN A 308 -2.34 -6.14 6.04
C ASN A 308 -0.82 -6.08 5.82
N MET A 309 -0.26 -7.21 5.36
CA MET A 309 1.15 -7.36 4.97
C MET A 309 1.32 -7.64 3.46
N SER A 310 0.27 -7.35 2.67
CA SER A 310 0.30 -7.65 1.23
C SER A 310 1.45 -6.92 0.54
N PHE A 311 2.20 -7.64 -0.30
CA PHE A 311 3.30 -7.12 -1.10
C PHE A 311 4.43 -6.43 -0.31
N MET A 312 4.52 -6.69 1.01
CA MET A 312 5.46 -5.97 1.89
C MET A 312 6.91 -5.99 1.38
N PHE A 313 7.37 -7.10 0.82
CA PHE A 313 8.71 -7.29 0.26
C PHE A 313 8.69 -7.58 -1.25
N SER A 314 7.59 -7.27 -1.95
CA SER A 314 7.47 -7.57 -3.37
C SER A 314 8.60 -6.96 -4.19
N ASP A 315 9.09 -7.68 -5.21
CA ASP A 315 10.16 -7.23 -6.12
C ASP A 315 11.48 -6.81 -5.43
N CYS A 316 11.72 -7.27 -4.20
CA CYS A 316 13.00 -7.15 -3.51
C CYS A 316 13.99 -8.15 -4.11
N SER A 317 14.42 -7.90 -5.35
CA SER A 317 15.16 -8.86 -6.18
C SER A 317 16.63 -9.09 -5.76
N ALA A 318 17.16 -8.31 -4.80
CA ALA A 318 18.46 -8.55 -4.18
C ALA A 318 18.35 -9.23 -2.80
N LEU A 319 17.16 -9.42 -2.26
CA LEU A 319 16.93 -10.00 -0.94
C LEU A 319 17.35 -11.47 -0.93
N ILE A 320 18.32 -11.82 -0.08
CA ILE A 320 18.91 -13.16 -0.02
C ILE A 320 18.33 -13.96 1.14
N TRP A 321 18.18 -13.32 2.30
CA TRP A 321 17.63 -13.91 3.52
C TRP A 321 16.75 -12.90 4.26
N LEU A 322 15.79 -13.41 5.04
CA LEU A 322 14.91 -12.58 5.84
C LEU A 322 14.50 -13.32 7.11
N ASN A 323 14.83 -12.72 8.26
CA ASN A 323 14.40 -13.21 9.56
C ASN A 323 13.11 -12.51 9.98
N LEU A 324 12.02 -13.28 10.02
CA LEU A 324 10.70 -12.81 10.42
C LEU A 324 10.26 -13.37 11.80
N SER A 325 11.16 -13.97 12.56
CA SER A 325 10.85 -14.49 13.89
C SER A 325 10.28 -13.46 14.88
N PRO A 326 10.55 -12.13 14.75
CA PRO A 326 9.92 -11.12 15.59
C PRO A 326 8.45 -10.82 15.22
N PHE A 327 8.00 -11.24 14.03
CA PHE A 327 6.65 -10.88 13.56
C PHE A 327 5.56 -11.68 14.27
N SER A 328 4.59 -10.96 14.86
CA SER A 328 3.27 -11.50 15.17
C SER A 328 2.37 -11.33 13.95
N THR A 329 1.73 -12.41 13.51
CA THR A 329 0.78 -12.38 12.38
C THR A 329 -0.64 -12.73 12.80
N ASP A 330 -0.91 -12.74 14.12
CA ASP A 330 -2.20 -13.15 14.70
C ASP A 330 -3.41 -12.37 14.15
N ASN A 331 -3.21 -11.10 13.79
CA ASN A 331 -4.27 -10.23 13.28
C ASN A 331 -4.25 -10.05 11.75
N VAL A 332 -3.31 -10.70 11.05
CA VAL A 332 -3.15 -10.51 9.61
C VAL A 332 -4.28 -11.19 8.83
N ILE A 333 -4.91 -10.42 7.95
CA ILE A 333 -6.02 -10.86 7.09
C ILE A 333 -5.54 -11.14 5.66
N SER A 334 -4.54 -10.40 5.17
CA SER A 334 -4.00 -10.58 3.83
C SER A 334 -2.47 -10.63 3.84
N MET A 335 -1.94 -11.65 3.14
CA MET A 335 -0.51 -11.84 2.85
C MET A 335 -0.27 -11.94 1.33
N ASP A 336 -1.16 -11.33 0.52
CA ASP A 336 -1.04 -11.38 -0.93
C ASP A 336 0.32 -10.85 -1.38
N GLY A 337 1.04 -11.61 -2.21
CA GLY A 337 2.30 -11.21 -2.79
C GLY A 337 3.39 -10.79 -1.80
N MET A 338 3.32 -11.20 -0.51
CA MET A 338 4.25 -10.71 0.51
C MET A 338 5.72 -10.83 0.09
N PHE A 339 6.08 -11.89 -0.63
CA PHE A 339 7.42 -12.15 -1.19
C PHE A 339 7.41 -12.23 -2.72
N TYR A 340 6.41 -11.61 -3.38
CA TYR A 340 6.29 -11.64 -4.83
C TYR A 340 7.59 -11.22 -5.52
N SER A 341 8.11 -12.06 -6.43
CA SER A 341 9.34 -11.82 -7.20
C SER A 341 10.62 -11.56 -6.37
N CYS A 342 10.69 -12.06 -5.13
CA CYS A 342 11.94 -12.11 -4.37
C CYS A 342 12.88 -13.18 -4.98
N SER A 343 13.38 -12.91 -6.18
CA SER A 343 14.01 -13.91 -7.05
C SER A 343 15.37 -14.43 -6.57
N THR A 344 15.99 -13.78 -5.59
CA THR A 344 17.26 -14.20 -4.98
C THR A 344 17.11 -14.77 -3.57
N LEU A 345 15.89 -14.78 -3.03
CA LEU A 345 15.60 -15.30 -1.70
C LEU A 345 15.90 -16.80 -1.64
N ILE A 346 16.77 -17.21 -0.69
CA ILE A 346 17.22 -18.59 -0.50
C ILE A 346 16.64 -19.16 0.79
N ASP A 347 16.61 -18.36 1.84
CA ASP A 347 16.25 -18.79 3.20
C ASP A 347 15.16 -17.85 3.76
N LEU A 348 14.11 -18.44 4.32
CA LEU A 348 12.96 -17.73 4.84
C LEU A 348 12.39 -18.45 6.06
N GLU A 349 12.56 -17.86 7.24
CA GLU A 349 12.05 -18.38 8.50
C GLU A 349 10.59 -17.91 8.73
N LEU A 350 9.64 -18.86 8.77
CA LEU A 350 8.22 -18.60 8.93
C LEU A 350 7.59 -19.31 10.15
N SER A 351 8.38 -19.94 11.01
CA SER A 351 7.85 -20.75 12.13
C SER A 351 7.04 -19.95 13.14
N SER A 352 7.22 -18.61 13.22
CA SER A 352 6.44 -17.72 14.06
C SER A 352 5.08 -17.33 13.45
N PHE A 353 4.82 -17.67 12.18
CA PHE A 353 3.59 -17.21 11.51
C PHE A 353 2.36 -17.97 12.00
N ASN A 354 1.40 -17.22 12.54
CA ASN A 354 0.04 -17.68 12.77
C ASN A 354 -0.87 -17.16 11.65
N THR A 355 -1.30 -18.04 10.77
CA THR A 355 -2.10 -17.66 9.60
C THR A 355 -3.60 -17.94 9.77
N ALA A 356 -4.06 -18.20 11.00
CA ALA A 356 -5.45 -18.60 11.28
C ALA A 356 -6.50 -17.56 10.83
N ASN A 357 -6.14 -16.27 10.78
CA ASN A 357 -7.04 -15.20 10.34
C ASN A 357 -6.86 -14.81 8.87
N VAL A 358 -5.87 -15.39 8.19
CA VAL A 358 -5.56 -15.02 6.80
C VAL A 358 -6.64 -15.54 5.85
N LYS A 359 -7.15 -14.65 5.00
CA LYS A 359 -8.18 -14.94 3.99
C LYS A 359 -7.63 -15.08 2.58
N SER A 360 -6.48 -14.48 2.31
CA SER A 360 -5.85 -14.52 1.00
C SER A 360 -4.33 -14.59 1.11
N MET A 361 -3.73 -15.48 0.31
CA MET A 361 -2.30 -15.70 0.10
C MET A 361 -1.98 -15.68 -1.39
N ASP A 362 -2.74 -14.90 -2.17
CA ASP A 362 -2.54 -14.78 -3.62
C ASP A 362 -1.09 -14.38 -3.93
N ARG A 363 -0.38 -15.16 -4.76
CA ARG A 363 1.01 -14.88 -5.18
C ARG A 363 2.04 -14.73 -4.05
N MET A 364 1.80 -15.24 -2.84
CA MET A 364 2.66 -14.97 -1.68
C MET A 364 4.14 -15.25 -1.94
N PHE A 365 4.48 -16.34 -2.62
CA PHE A 365 5.85 -16.73 -3.00
C PHE A 365 6.09 -16.71 -4.51
N TYR A 366 5.21 -16.04 -5.28
CA TYR A 366 5.34 -15.98 -6.73
C TYR A 366 6.75 -15.53 -7.16
N GLY A 367 7.41 -16.31 -8.02
CA GLY A 367 8.71 -15.92 -8.58
C GLY A 367 9.90 -15.98 -7.61
N CYS A 368 9.76 -16.61 -6.44
CA CYS A 368 10.87 -16.89 -5.52
C CYS A 368 11.76 -18.01 -6.10
N SER A 369 12.40 -17.71 -7.22
CA SER A 369 13.04 -18.71 -8.09
C SER A 369 14.31 -19.35 -7.52
N LYS A 370 14.87 -18.82 -6.44
CA LYS A 370 16.04 -19.38 -5.74
C LYS A 370 15.69 -20.19 -4.50
N LEU A 371 14.44 -20.10 -4.04
CA LEU A 371 13.96 -20.82 -2.87
C LEU A 371 14.03 -22.34 -3.13
N THR A 372 14.73 -23.07 -2.27
CA THR A 372 14.95 -24.52 -2.42
C THR A 372 14.17 -25.35 -1.43
N ASP A 373 13.84 -24.75 -0.30
CA ASP A 373 13.10 -25.33 0.80
C ASP A 373 12.13 -24.30 1.39
N LEU A 374 11.00 -24.74 1.90
CA LEU A 374 9.99 -23.88 2.48
C LEU A 374 9.19 -24.66 3.53
N ASP A 375 9.44 -24.35 4.80
CA ASP A 375 8.68 -24.91 5.91
C ASP A 375 7.37 -24.14 6.12
N LEU A 376 6.26 -24.80 5.88
CA LEU A 376 4.90 -24.27 6.04
C LEU A 376 4.12 -24.99 7.15
N SER A 377 4.80 -25.75 8.02
CA SER A 377 4.17 -26.55 9.06
C SER A 377 3.37 -25.73 10.09
N SER A 378 3.72 -24.44 10.28
CA SER A 378 2.99 -23.49 11.13
C SER A 378 1.71 -22.92 10.49
N PHE A 379 1.51 -23.11 9.17
CA PHE A 379 0.40 -22.46 8.44
C PHE A 379 -0.94 -23.13 8.73
N ASN A 380 -1.87 -22.35 9.24
CA ASN A 380 -3.29 -22.71 9.34
C ASN A 380 -4.05 -22.00 8.19
N THR A 381 -4.46 -22.77 7.19
CA THR A 381 -5.11 -22.23 5.99
C THR A 381 -6.64 -22.38 6.00
N SER A 382 -7.24 -22.71 7.15
CA SER A 382 -8.67 -23.03 7.26
C SER A 382 -9.62 -21.90 6.85
N ASN A 383 -9.15 -20.64 6.88
CA ASN A 383 -9.92 -19.46 6.47
C ASN A 383 -9.51 -18.91 5.10
N VAL A 384 -8.52 -19.54 4.44
CA VAL A 384 -8.00 -19.02 3.16
C VAL A 384 -8.94 -19.39 2.02
N THR A 385 -9.31 -18.37 1.25
CA THR A 385 -10.20 -18.51 0.08
C THR A 385 -9.47 -18.38 -1.25
N ASN A 386 -8.27 -17.76 -1.27
CA ASN A 386 -7.49 -17.54 -2.48
C ASN A 386 -6.01 -17.89 -2.24
N MET A 387 -5.52 -18.87 -3.01
CA MET A 387 -4.11 -19.29 -3.08
C MET A 387 -3.61 -19.25 -4.53
N SER A 388 -4.21 -18.40 -5.39
CA SER A 388 -3.78 -18.35 -6.79
C SER A 388 -2.31 -17.99 -6.87
N ALA A 389 -1.57 -18.73 -7.71
CA ALA A 389 -0.16 -18.54 -8.00
C ALA A 389 0.77 -18.47 -6.75
N ILE A 390 0.33 -19.03 -5.61
CA ILE A 390 1.07 -18.90 -4.34
C ILE A 390 2.54 -19.36 -4.46
N PHE A 391 2.81 -20.47 -5.18
CA PHE A 391 4.16 -21.00 -5.43
C PHE A 391 4.61 -20.84 -6.87
N ARG A 392 3.84 -20.11 -7.71
CA ARG A 392 4.15 -19.99 -9.12
C ARG A 392 5.57 -19.47 -9.36
N GLY A 393 6.35 -20.17 -10.18
CA GLY A 393 7.71 -19.77 -10.52
C GLY A 393 8.74 -20.02 -9.41
N CYS A 394 8.41 -20.77 -8.36
CA CYS A 394 9.41 -21.30 -7.40
C CYS A 394 10.21 -22.43 -8.07
N SER A 395 11.02 -22.06 -9.07
CA SER A 395 11.60 -23.00 -10.03
C SER A 395 12.68 -23.91 -9.46
N ARG A 396 13.20 -23.63 -8.25
CA ARG A 396 14.18 -24.48 -7.55
C ARG A 396 13.61 -25.31 -6.41
N LEU A 397 12.35 -25.13 -6.08
CA LEU A 397 11.66 -25.89 -5.05
C LEU A 397 11.58 -27.36 -5.49
N LYS A 398 12.14 -28.27 -4.72
CA LYS A 398 12.22 -29.71 -5.07
C LYS A 398 11.13 -30.53 -4.41
N GLU A 399 10.78 -30.17 -3.21
CA GLU A 399 9.79 -30.81 -2.36
C GLU A 399 8.91 -29.73 -1.74
N LEU A 400 7.65 -30.07 -1.45
CA LEU A 400 6.70 -29.18 -0.81
C LEU A 400 5.73 -30.02 0.03
N ASP A 401 5.80 -29.86 1.36
CA ASP A 401 4.87 -30.47 2.30
C ASP A 401 3.70 -29.52 2.55
N LEU A 402 2.50 -29.97 2.20
CA LEU A 402 1.23 -29.26 2.41
C LEU A 402 0.32 -29.99 3.39
N SER A 403 0.85 -30.92 4.20
CA SER A 403 0.06 -31.73 5.15
C SER A 403 -0.64 -30.91 6.22
N SER A 404 -0.13 -29.69 6.52
CA SER A 404 -0.77 -28.71 7.43
C SER A 404 -1.94 -27.95 6.79
N PHE A 405 -2.09 -28.00 5.47
CA PHE A 405 -3.08 -27.16 4.76
C PHE A 405 -4.48 -27.71 4.91
N ASN A 406 -5.40 -26.86 5.35
CA ASN A 406 -6.84 -27.09 5.31
C ASN A 406 -7.45 -26.20 4.22
N THR A 407 -7.91 -26.80 3.13
CA THR A 407 -8.41 -26.08 1.96
C THR A 407 -9.93 -26.09 1.81
N GLY A 408 -10.66 -26.47 2.86
CA GLY A 408 -12.13 -26.58 2.81
C GLY A 408 -12.87 -25.28 2.46
N MET A 409 -12.24 -24.12 2.66
CA MET A 409 -12.78 -22.80 2.25
C MET A 409 -12.19 -22.28 0.95
N LEU A 410 -11.21 -22.97 0.36
CA LEU A 410 -10.52 -22.51 -0.83
C LEU A 410 -11.45 -22.40 -2.04
N GLN A 411 -11.36 -21.29 -2.76
CA GLN A 411 -12.18 -20.98 -3.94
C GLN A 411 -11.34 -20.83 -5.22
N LYS A 412 -10.11 -20.29 -5.08
CA LYS A 412 -9.21 -20.02 -6.19
C LYS A 412 -7.85 -20.67 -5.98
N ALA A 413 -7.41 -21.46 -6.96
CA ALA A 413 -6.11 -22.14 -6.98
C ALA A 413 -5.43 -22.01 -8.37
N THR A 414 -5.75 -20.95 -9.11
CA THR A 414 -5.21 -20.67 -10.45
C THR A 414 -3.69 -20.59 -10.41
N GLY A 415 -3.00 -21.38 -11.24
CA GLY A 415 -1.55 -21.34 -11.34
C GLY A 415 -0.78 -21.65 -10.05
N MET A 416 -1.41 -22.34 -9.10
CA MET A 416 -0.90 -22.52 -7.72
C MET A 416 0.54 -23.05 -7.68
N PHE A 417 0.90 -23.99 -8.58
CA PHE A 417 2.22 -24.59 -8.68
C PHE A 417 2.90 -24.31 -10.03
N GLY A 418 2.28 -23.51 -10.90
CA GLY A 418 2.78 -23.26 -12.24
C GLY A 418 4.26 -22.85 -12.24
N GLY A 419 5.08 -23.45 -13.12
CA GLY A 419 6.51 -23.13 -13.20
C GLY A 419 7.38 -23.63 -12.04
N CYS A 420 6.87 -24.49 -11.14
CA CYS A 420 7.68 -25.21 -10.16
C CYS A 420 8.50 -26.31 -10.86
N SER A 421 9.46 -25.89 -11.70
CA SER A 421 10.10 -26.75 -12.68
C SER A 421 11.08 -27.78 -12.09
N SER A 422 11.47 -27.65 -10.82
CA SER A 422 12.30 -28.64 -10.11
C SER A 422 11.52 -29.59 -9.19
N LEU A 423 10.22 -29.35 -9.02
CA LEU A 423 9.37 -30.19 -8.18
C LEU A 423 9.20 -31.56 -8.84
N THR A 424 9.55 -32.65 -8.10
CA THR A 424 9.57 -34.02 -8.65
C THR A 424 8.34 -34.81 -8.27
N THR A 425 7.81 -34.58 -7.08
CA THR A 425 6.63 -35.25 -6.55
C THR A 425 5.73 -34.25 -5.85
N LEU A 426 4.41 -34.45 -5.95
CA LEU A 426 3.43 -33.64 -5.23
C LEU A 426 2.22 -34.50 -4.86
N ASP A 427 1.89 -34.52 -3.58
CA ASP A 427 0.70 -35.22 -3.06
C ASP A 427 -0.32 -34.20 -2.56
N LEU A 428 -1.42 -34.06 -3.27
CA LEU A 428 -2.53 -33.16 -2.92
C LEU A 428 -3.79 -33.94 -2.52
N SER A 429 -3.70 -35.26 -2.35
CA SER A 429 -4.86 -36.13 -2.11
C SER A 429 -5.60 -35.82 -0.80
N MET A 430 -4.92 -35.16 0.14
CA MET A 430 -5.49 -34.74 1.43
C MET A 430 -6.20 -33.39 1.36
N LEU A 431 -6.05 -32.63 0.27
CA LEU A 431 -6.64 -31.30 0.13
C LEU A 431 -8.12 -31.40 -0.30
N ASP A 432 -8.95 -30.57 0.31
CA ASP A 432 -10.38 -30.47 -0.02
C ASP A 432 -10.62 -29.32 -1.03
N PHE A 433 -10.94 -29.66 -2.28
CA PHE A 433 -11.22 -28.68 -3.32
C PHE A 433 -12.72 -28.56 -3.68
N LYS A 434 -13.61 -28.98 -2.78
CA LYS A 434 -15.07 -28.95 -3.02
C LYS A 434 -15.62 -27.55 -3.30
N ASN A 435 -14.94 -26.49 -2.88
CA ASN A 435 -15.34 -25.11 -3.10
C ASN A 435 -14.53 -24.40 -4.19
N VAL A 436 -13.49 -25.04 -4.73
CA VAL A 436 -12.66 -24.46 -5.77
C VAL A 436 -13.45 -24.38 -7.07
N TYR A 437 -13.46 -23.19 -7.70
CA TYR A 437 -14.09 -22.96 -9.00
C TYR A 437 -13.12 -22.44 -10.06
N GLN A 438 -11.87 -22.13 -9.69
CA GLN A 438 -10.89 -21.58 -10.61
C GLN A 438 -9.52 -22.22 -10.39
N VAL A 439 -9.03 -22.95 -11.41
CA VAL A 439 -7.71 -23.63 -11.43
C VAL A 439 -6.85 -23.19 -12.60
N SER A 440 -7.46 -22.54 -13.61
CA SER A 440 -6.82 -22.00 -14.80
C SER A 440 -7.40 -20.62 -15.13
N ASP A 441 -6.60 -19.76 -15.74
CA ASP A 441 -6.99 -18.42 -16.20
C ASP A 441 -6.61 -18.25 -17.67
N MET A 442 -7.61 -18.02 -18.51
CA MET A 442 -7.49 -17.88 -19.98
C MET A 442 -7.34 -16.43 -20.44
N THR A 443 -7.19 -15.45 -19.55
CA THR A 443 -7.05 -14.07 -20.01
C THR A 443 -5.71 -13.88 -20.72
N LYS A 444 -5.73 -13.96 -22.05
CA LYS A 444 -4.58 -13.74 -22.96
C LYS A 444 -4.01 -12.31 -22.94
N GLN A 445 -4.45 -11.44 -22.02
CA GLN A 445 -3.97 -10.06 -21.90
C GLN A 445 -3.10 -9.90 -20.66
N GLY A 446 -1.78 -10.01 -20.87
CA GLY A 446 -0.74 -9.45 -20.03
C GLY A 446 -0.90 -9.58 -18.50
N GLY A 447 -0.90 -10.79 -17.97
CA GLY A 447 -1.02 -11.02 -16.53
C GLY A 447 -1.68 -12.35 -16.16
N SER A 448 -1.75 -13.28 -17.10
CA SER A 448 -2.31 -14.63 -16.89
C SER A 448 -1.61 -15.32 -15.72
N TYR A 449 -2.38 -15.77 -14.75
CA TYR A 449 -1.90 -16.65 -13.67
C TYR A 449 -1.49 -18.05 -14.20
N GLY A 450 -1.77 -18.36 -15.48
CA GLY A 450 -1.59 -19.68 -16.06
C GLY A 450 -2.48 -20.74 -15.45
N ALA A 451 -2.11 -21.99 -15.61
CA ALA A 451 -2.84 -23.11 -15.04
C ALA A 451 -2.10 -23.72 -13.84
N MET A 452 -2.82 -24.57 -13.08
CA MET A 452 -2.41 -25.03 -11.76
C MET A 452 -1.03 -25.71 -11.74
N PHE A 453 -0.69 -26.50 -12.78
CA PHE A 453 0.57 -27.26 -12.87
C PHE A 453 1.34 -26.95 -14.15
N ASP A 454 0.99 -25.90 -14.89
CA ASP A 454 1.69 -25.58 -16.13
C ASP A 454 3.21 -25.43 -15.89
N ASN A 455 4.03 -25.98 -16.80
CA ASN A 455 5.49 -25.92 -16.71
C ASN A 455 6.14 -26.58 -15.45
N CYS A 456 5.44 -27.50 -14.78
CA CYS A 456 6.05 -28.37 -13.76
C CYS A 456 6.89 -29.46 -14.43
N SER A 457 7.97 -29.08 -15.12
CA SER A 457 8.66 -29.91 -16.10
C SER A 457 9.40 -31.14 -15.53
N SER A 458 9.74 -31.13 -14.24
CA SER A 458 10.41 -32.26 -13.56
C SER A 458 9.42 -33.15 -12.80
N LEU A 459 8.12 -32.83 -12.79
CA LEU A 459 7.12 -33.58 -12.02
C LEU A 459 6.92 -34.97 -12.61
N VAL A 460 7.26 -36.01 -11.84
CA VAL A 460 7.15 -37.42 -12.21
C VAL A 460 5.89 -38.05 -11.64
N SER A 461 5.55 -37.68 -10.40
CA SER A 461 4.41 -38.24 -9.67
C SER A 461 3.54 -37.10 -9.11
N LEU A 462 2.26 -37.16 -9.42
CA LEU A 462 1.25 -36.21 -8.95
C LEU A 462 0.02 -36.99 -8.46
N LYS A 463 -0.36 -36.77 -7.19
CA LYS A 463 -1.65 -37.19 -6.68
C LYS A 463 -2.58 -36.00 -6.58
N LEU A 464 -3.71 -36.08 -7.26
CA LEU A 464 -4.68 -34.99 -7.34
C LEU A 464 -5.65 -34.99 -6.16
N PRO A 465 -6.19 -33.82 -5.77
CA PRO A 465 -7.30 -33.73 -4.84
C PRO A 465 -8.62 -34.12 -5.53
N GLN A 466 -9.69 -34.28 -4.74
CA GLN A 466 -11.04 -34.37 -5.29
C GLN A 466 -11.49 -33.00 -5.80
N PHE A 467 -11.63 -32.85 -7.11
CA PHE A 467 -12.05 -31.57 -7.72
C PHE A 467 -13.55 -31.35 -7.61
N SER A 468 -13.93 -30.08 -7.49
CA SER A 468 -15.32 -29.62 -7.45
C SER A 468 -15.97 -29.68 -8.84
N ASP A 469 -17.29 -29.83 -8.87
CA ASP A 469 -18.13 -29.68 -10.07
C ASP A 469 -18.28 -28.20 -10.55
N LYS A 470 -17.68 -27.25 -9.84
CA LYS A 470 -17.79 -25.81 -10.17
C LYS A 470 -16.76 -25.35 -11.19
N ILE A 471 -15.77 -26.18 -11.50
CA ILE A 471 -14.67 -25.80 -12.38
C ILE A 471 -15.13 -25.88 -13.83
N THR A 472 -14.94 -24.79 -14.57
CA THR A 472 -15.33 -24.69 -16.00
C THR A 472 -14.15 -24.61 -16.94
N ASN A 473 -12.94 -24.36 -16.42
CA ASN A 473 -11.74 -24.20 -17.23
C ASN A 473 -10.60 -25.08 -16.71
N PHE A 474 -10.15 -26.02 -17.53
CA PHE A 474 -9.01 -26.92 -17.32
C PHE A 474 -7.90 -26.69 -18.35
N SER A 475 -7.97 -25.61 -19.15
CA SER A 475 -6.93 -25.32 -20.14
C SER A 475 -5.56 -25.20 -19.50
N ASP A 476 -4.52 -25.68 -20.21
CA ASP A 476 -3.12 -25.66 -19.79
C ASP A 476 -2.81 -26.42 -18.49
N MET A 477 -3.77 -27.13 -17.87
CA MET A 477 -3.65 -27.60 -16.49
C MET A 477 -2.36 -28.41 -16.22
N PHE A 478 -1.94 -29.23 -17.18
CA PHE A 478 -0.70 -30.02 -17.12
C PHE A 478 0.24 -29.67 -18.28
N CYS A 479 0.05 -28.52 -18.91
CA CYS A 479 0.87 -28.08 -20.03
C CYS A 479 2.36 -28.08 -19.65
N ASN A 480 3.21 -28.69 -20.50
CA ASN A 480 4.65 -28.85 -20.26
C ASN A 480 5.05 -29.61 -18.97
N CYS A 481 4.20 -30.51 -18.46
CA CYS A 481 4.61 -31.48 -17.43
C CYS A 481 5.43 -32.62 -18.10
N ARG A 482 6.63 -32.26 -18.58
CA ARG A 482 7.45 -33.08 -19.50
C ARG A 482 7.90 -34.43 -18.95
N SER A 483 8.04 -34.54 -17.63
CA SER A 483 8.52 -35.75 -16.94
C SER A 483 7.40 -36.65 -16.42
N LEU A 484 6.15 -36.22 -16.51
CA LEU A 484 4.99 -36.96 -16.02
C LEU A 484 4.80 -38.23 -16.87
N THR A 485 4.92 -39.40 -16.26
CA THR A 485 4.84 -40.69 -16.95
C THR A 485 3.45 -41.30 -16.94
N SER A 486 2.69 -41.02 -15.93
CA SER A 486 1.29 -41.43 -15.74
C SER A 486 0.59 -40.49 -14.77
N ILE A 487 -0.73 -40.43 -14.84
CA ILE A 487 -1.57 -39.64 -13.94
C ILE A 487 -2.91 -40.32 -13.74
N ASP A 488 -3.37 -40.38 -12.50
CA ASP A 488 -4.74 -40.78 -12.16
C ASP A 488 -5.65 -39.55 -12.16
N LEU A 489 -6.61 -39.54 -13.08
CA LEU A 489 -7.55 -38.44 -13.31
C LEU A 489 -8.96 -38.75 -12.78
N SER A 490 -9.15 -39.89 -12.08
CA SER A 490 -10.46 -40.33 -11.59
C SER A 490 -11.11 -39.38 -10.59
N SER A 491 -10.30 -38.53 -9.92
CA SER A 491 -10.77 -37.49 -8.99
C SER A 491 -11.20 -36.19 -9.68
N MET A 492 -11.01 -36.06 -11.01
CA MET A 492 -11.38 -34.85 -11.74
C MET A 492 -12.86 -34.85 -12.10
N ASN A 493 -13.59 -33.84 -11.67
CA ASN A 493 -14.96 -33.61 -12.09
C ASN A 493 -14.99 -32.62 -13.27
N THR A 494 -15.29 -33.12 -14.48
CA THR A 494 -15.31 -32.32 -15.69
C THR A 494 -16.72 -32.00 -16.19
N SER A 495 -17.76 -32.32 -15.41
CA SER A 495 -19.17 -32.23 -15.83
C SER A 495 -19.61 -30.81 -16.26
N ARG A 496 -18.93 -29.77 -15.85
CA ARG A 496 -19.19 -28.38 -16.24
C ARG A 496 -18.06 -27.73 -17.06
N ALA A 497 -17.09 -28.52 -17.50
CA ALA A 497 -15.97 -28.01 -18.26
C ALA A 497 -16.43 -27.40 -19.58
N LEU A 498 -15.93 -26.22 -19.89
CA LEU A 498 -16.15 -25.49 -21.14
C LEU A 498 -14.87 -25.43 -21.97
N TYR A 499 -13.69 -25.43 -21.31
CA TYR A 499 -12.39 -25.24 -21.94
C TYR A 499 -11.41 -26.30 -21.46
N MET A 500 -10.74 -26.98 -22.39
CA MET A 500 -9.72 -28.00 -22.16
C MET A 500 -8.54 -27.87 -23.13
N SER A 501 -8.38 -26.70 -23.78
CA SER A 501 -7.28 -26.47 -24.72
C SER A 501 -5.93 -26.63 -24.00
N ASP A 502 -4.93 -27.20 -24.69
CA ASP A 502 -3.54 -27.35 -24.22
C ASP A 502 -3.40 -28.16 -22.90
N MET A 503 -4.45 -28.87 -22.45
CA MET A 503 -4.49 -29.48 -21.11
C MET A 503 -3.31 -30.41 -20.83
N PHE A 504 -2.85 -31.18 -21.82
CA PHE A 504 -1.69 -32.08 -21.74
C PHE A 504 -0.62 -31.73 -22.79
N ASP A 505 -0.68 -30.52 -23.37
CA ASP A 505 0.33 -30.09 -24.33
C ASP A 505 1.74 -30.22 -23.75
N GLY A 506 2.67 -30.81 -24.50
CA GLY A 506 4.06 -31.00 -24.07
C GLY A 506 4.27 -32.00 -22.94
N CYS A 507 3.29 -32.86 -22.62
CA CYS A 507 3.46 -33.97 -21.68
C CYS A 507 4.25 -35.12 -22.35
N ARG A 508 5.53 -34.88 -22.61
CA ARG A 508 6.40 -35.69 -23.48
C ARG A 508 6.67 -37.10 -22.99
N SER A 509 6.49 -37.37 -21.67
CA SER A 509 6.78 -38.66 -21.06
C SER A 509 5.55 -39.52 -20.78
N LEU A 510 4.34 -39.00 -20.95
CA LEU A 510 3.11 -39.77 -20.83
C LEU A 510 3.09 -40.89 -21.86
N THR A 511 2.85 -42.13 -21.42
CA THR A 511 2.81 -43.31 -22.28
C THR A 511 1.38 -43.73 -22.61
N SER A 512 0.47 -43.56 -21.71
CA SER A 512 -0.94 -43.80 -21.87
C SER A 512 -1.78 -42.81 -21.09
N LEU A 513 -2.99 -42.53 -21.55
CA LEU A 513 -3.92 -41.64 -20.86
C LEU A 513 -5.34 -42.23 -20.99
N ASP A 514 -5.96 -42.46 -19.82
CA ASP A 514 -7.35 -42.91 -19.73
C ASP A 514 -8.23 -41.75 -19.28
N LEU A 515 -9.09 -41.28 -20.17
CA LEU A 515 -10.03 -40.18 -19.96
C LEU A 515 -11.50 -40.69 -19.98
N SER A 516 -11.71 -41.98 -19.78
CA SER A 516 -13.06 -42.58 -19.78
C SER A 516 -13.98 -42.06 -18.68
N SER A 517 -13.42 -41.40 -17.66
CA SER A 517 -14.18 -40.70 -16.59
C SER A 517 -14.58 -39.26 -16.93
N PHE A 518 -14.08 -38.70 -18.06
CA PHE A 518 -14.35 -37.31 -18.39
C PHE A 518 -15.74 -37.13 -19.00
N GLU A 519 -16.47 -36.15 -18.51
CA GLU A 519 -17.71 -35.65 -19.10
C GLU A 519 -17.41 -34.39 -19.91
N THR A 520 -17.61 -34.46 -21.25
CA THR A 520 -17.21 -33.38 -22.16
C THR A 520 -18.36 -32.74 -22.93
N SER A 521 -19.61 -33.11 -22.63
CA SER A 521 -20.81 -32.64 -23.32
C SER A 521 -21.03 -31.12 -23.33
N HIS A 522 -20.35 -30.39 -22.45
CA HIS A 522 -20.38 -28.91 -22.37
C HIS A 522 -19.15 -28.24 -22.98
N VAL A 523 -18.11 -28.99 -23.32
CA VAL A 523 -16.82 -28.44 -23.78
C VAL A 523 -16.97 -27.81 -25.18
N ARG A 524 -16.34 -26.64 -25.32
CA ARG A 524 -16.34 -25.84 -26.55
C ARG A 524 -14.99 -25.81 -27.24
N GLU A 525 -13.89 -25.89 -26.47
CA GLU A 525 -12.53 -25.79 -26.97
C GLU A 525 -11.66 -26.91 -26.42
N MET A 526 -10.98 -27.64 -27.33
CA MET A 526 -10.05 -28.75 -27.06
C MET A 526 -8.80 -28.63 -27.93
N SER A 527 -8.50 -27.43 -28.47
CA SER A 527 -7.33 -27.25 -29.32
C SER A 527 -6.04 -27.63 -28.58
N TYR A 528 -5.13 -28.31 -29.28
CA TYR A 528 -3.80 -28.74 -28.79
C TYR A 528 -3.82 -29.62 -27.54
N MET A 529 -4.97 -30.19 -27.13
CA MET A 529 -5.13 -30.89 -25.84
C MET A 529 -4.08 -31.97 -25.59
N PHE A 530 -3.63 -32.68 -26.61
CA PHE A 530 -2.61 -33.75 -26.55
C PHE A 530 -1.44 -33.44 -27.48
N ALA A 531 -1.17 -32.19 -27.81
CA ALA A 531 -0.06 -31.84 -28.67
C ALA A 531 1.29 -32.17 -28.00
N PHE A 532 2.31 -32.48 -28.79
CA PHE A 532 3.68 -32.78 -28.33
C PHE A 532 3.77 -33.85 -27.21
N CYS A 533 2.82 -34.80 -27.18
CA CYS A 533 2.88 -35.97 -26.29
C CYS A 533 3.76 -37.04 -26.91
N ASP A 534 5.09 -36.82 -26.91
CA ASP A 534 6.07 -37.60 -27.71
C ASP A 534 6.03 -39.11 -27.45
N LYS A 535 5.72 -39.55 -26.22
CA LYS A 535 5.69 -40.97 -25.83
C LYS A 535 4.29 -41.56 -25.73
N LEU A 536 3.26 -40.79 -26.01
CA LEU A 536 1.86 -41.27 -25.90
C LEU A 536 1.58 -42.31 -26.99
N THR A 537 1.32 -43.53 -26.55
CA THR A 537 1.00 -44.66 -27.46
C THR A 537 -0.48 -45.06 -27.42
N SER A 538 -1.16 -44.77 -26.31
CA SER A 538 -2.55 -45.15 -26.10
C SER A 538 -3.36 -44.04 -25.45
N LEU A 539 -4.51 -43.73 -26.01
CA LEU A 539 -5.43 -42.70 -25.55
C LEU A 539 -6.87 -43.22 -25.56
N ASN A 540 -7.50 -43.21 -24.38
CA ASN A 540 -8.90 -43.60 -24.23
C ASN A 540 -9.78 -42.35 -24.01
N MET A 541 -10.59 -42.03 -25.00
CA MET A 541 -11.59 -40.96 -25.00
C MET A 541 -13.01 -41.53 -25.25
N SER A 542 -13.28 -42.73 -24.75
CA SER A 542 -14.54 -43.43 -25.01
C SER A 542 -15.79 -42.70 -24.47
N SER A 543 -15.62 -41.84 -23.47
CA SER A 543 -16.70 -41.04 -22.90
C SER A 543 -16.91 -39.68 -23.57
N PHE A 544 -16.02 -39.27 -24.50
CA PHE A 544 -16.05 -37.92 -25.05
C PHE A 544 -17.30 -37.70 -25.91
N ASP A 545 -18.05 -36.66 -25.53
CA ASP A 545 -19.08 -36.04 -26.37
C ASP A 545 -18.52 -34.70 -26.86
N THR A 546 -18.28 -34.63 -28.18
CA THR A 546 -17.70 -33.42 -28.82
C THR A 546 -18.73 -32.65 -29.64
N GLY A 547 -20.03 -32.91 -29.43
CA GLY A 547 -21.11 -32.27 -30.19
C GLY A 547 -21.21 -30.75 -30.04
N ARG A 548 -20.60 -30.19 -28.99
CA ARG A 548 -20.54 -28.73 -28.77
C ARG A 548 -19.17 -28.12 -29.00
N VAL A 549 -18.17 -28.92 -29.33
CA VAL A 549 -16.82 -28.44 -29.58
C VAL A 549 -16.81 -27.61 -30.87
N THR A 550 -16.22 -26.42 -30.79
CA THR A 550 -16.06 -25.51 -31.93
C THR A 550 -14.61 -25.39 -32.41
N ASP A 551 -13.64 -25.76 -31.53
CA ASP A 551 -12.22 -25.78 -31.86
C ASP A 551 -11.54 -27.04 -31.32
N MET A 552 -10.99 -27.82 -32.24
CA MET A 552 -10.21 -29.05 -31.99
C MET A 552 -8.88 -29.00 -32.75
N ASN A 553 -8.46 -27.82 -33.23
CA ASN A 553 -7.24 -27.66 -34.00
C ASN A 553 -6.02 -28.20 -33.27
N GLY A 554 -5.18 -28.96 -33.93
CA GLY A 554 -3.93 -29.47 -33.36
C GLY A 554 -4.09 -30.42 -32.19
N ILE A 555 -5.29 -30.98 -31.93
CA ILE A 555 -5.52 -31.78 -30.70
C ILE A 555 -4.49 -32.90 -30.53
N PHE A 556 -3.97 -33.49 -31.65
CA PHE A 556 -2.92 -34.52 -31.65
C PHE A 556 -1.61 -34.04 -32.28
N GLN A 557 -1.41 -32.74 -32.44
CA GLN A 557 -0.25 -32.19 -33.15
C GLN A 557 1.06 -32.74 -32.54
N ASN A 558 1.95 -33.24 -33.42
CA ASN A 558 3.26 -33.79 -33.03
C ASN A 558 3.23 -34.97 -32.05
N SER A 559 2.10 -35.63 -31.84
CA SER A 559 2.01 -36.84 -31.01
C SER A 559 2.20 -38.11 -31.86
N HIS A 560 3.36 -38.16 -32.53
CA HIS A 560 3.65 -39.12 -33.61
C HIS A 560 3.62 -40.60 -33.19
N ASN A 561 3.77 -40.92 -31.88
CA ASN A 561 3.79 -42.29 -31.38
C ASN A 561 2.39 -42.83 -31.01
N LEU A 562 1.35 -41.99 -31.07
CA LEU A 562 -0.02 -42.44 -30.80
C LEU A 562 -0.40 -43.59 -31.79
N ALA A 563 -0.67 -44.76 -31.24
CA ALA A 563 -0.95 -45.97 -31.98
C ALA A 563 -2.29 -46.62 -31.62
N ASN A 564 -2.83 -46.31 -30.44
CA ASN A 564 -4.13 -46.80 -30.01
C ASN A 564 -5.03 -45.65 -29.59
N LEU A 565 -6.14 -45.46 -30.27
CA LEU A 565 -7.13 -44.42 -30.02
C LEU A 565 -8.51 -45.03 -29.80
N THR A 566 -9.05 -44.92 -28.60
CA THR A 566 -10.42 -45.34 -28.30
C THR A 566 -11.34 -44.12 -28.26
N ILE A 567 -12.38 -44.11 -29.09
CA ILE A 567 -13.41 -43.07 -29.12
C ILE A 567 -14.80 -43.65 -28.88
N GLY A 568 -15.72 -42.81 -28.39
CA GLY A 568 -17.11 -43.19 -28.12
C GLY A 568 -18.09 -42.85 -29.24
N GLU A 569 -19.36 -43.21 -29.01
CA GLU A 569 -20.45 -42.99 -29.98
C GLU A 569 -20.81 -41.51 -30.20
N ASN A 570 -20.43 -40.62 -29.24
CA ASN A 570 -20.71 -39.19 -29.33
C ASN A 570 -19.47 -38.38 -29.77
N PHE A 571 -18.38 -39.04 -30.14
CA PHE A 571 -17.17 -38.37 -30.59
C PHE A 571 -17.29 -37.99 -32.09
N VAL A 572 -17.08 -36.70 -32.36
CA VAL A 572 -17.02 -36.13 -33.73
C VAL A 572 -15.68 -35.44 -33.89
N PHE A 573 -14.96 -35.71 -34.98
CA PHE A 573 -13.82 -34.89 -35.37
C PHE A 573 -14.32 -33.53 -35.85
N VAL A 574 -13.80 -32.45 -35.26
CA VAL A 574 -14.22 -31.07 -35.56
C VAL A 574 -13.11 -30.33 -36.30
N GLY A 575 -13.46 -29.70 -37.41
CA GLY A 575 -12.50 -28.98 -38.26
C GLY A 575 -11.72 -29.87 -39.19
N SER A 576 -10.58 -29.40 -39.69
CA SER A 576 -9.74 -30.07 -40.68
C SER A 576 -8.26 -30.18 -40.28
N GLU A 577 -7.89 -29.75 -39.10
CA GLU A 577 -6.49 -29.68 -38.64
C GLU A 577 -6.33 -30.31 -37.25
N TYR A 578 -6.99 -31.44 -36.97
CA TYR A 578 -6.85 -32.14 -35.69
C TYR A 578 -5.54 -32.94 -35.56
N ASN A 579 -4.79 -33.10 -36.66
CA ASN A 579 -3.41 -33.63 -36.73
C ASN A 579 -3.24 -35.05 -36.16
N LEU A 580 -4.22 -35.95 -36.41
CA LEU A 580 -4.06 -37.36 -36.08
C LEU A 580 -2.85 -37.94 -36.82
N PRO A 581 -1.91 -38.67 -36.17
CA PRO A 581 -0.71 -39.17 -36.81
C PRO A 581 -1.01 -39.94 -38.11
N SER A 582 -0.22 -39.66 -39.16
CA SER A 582 -0.36 -40.27 -40.48
C SER A 582 -0.18 -41.80 -40.44
N GLY A 583 -0.89 -42.49 -41.31
CA GLY A 583 -0.81 -43.93 -41.43
C GLY A 583 -2.17 -44.62 -41.57
N THR A 584 -2.17 -45.96 -41.54
CA THR A 584 -3.40 -46.76 -41.60
C THR A 584 -3.84 -47.15 -40.20
N TRP A 585 -5.08 -46.84 -39.87
CA TRP A 585 -5.74 -47.13 -38.61
C TRP A 585 -6.78 -48.23 -38.80
N TYR A 586 -6.75 -49.26 -37.98
CA TYR A 586 -7.64 -50.43 -38.09
C TYR A 586 -8.63 -50.42 -36.91
N ALA A 587 -9.91 -50.48 -37.21
CA ALA A 587 -10.96 -50.74 -36.26
C ALA A 587 -10.86 -52.17 -35.71
N SER A 588 -11.59 -52.47 -34.63
CA SER A 588 -11.62 -53.80 -34.00
C SER A 588 -12.12 -54.90 -34.95
N ASP A 589 -12.98 -54.56 -35.91
CA ASP A 589 -13.50 -55.44 -36.96
C ASP A 589 -12.51 -55.64 -38.13
N GLY A 590 -11.33 -55.02 -38.10
CA GLY A 590 -10.32 -55.06 -39.13
C GLY A 590 -10.51 -54.04 -40.27
N THR A 591 -11.54 -53.22 -40.25
CA THR A 591 -11.76 -52.16 -41.22
C THR A 591 -10.62 -51.14 -41.16
N ALA A 592 -10.06 -50.81 -42.34
CA ALA A 592 -8.94 -49.88 -42.45
C ALA A 592 -9.41 -48.45 -42.76
N TYR A 593 -8.83 -47.51 -42.07
CA TYR A 593 -9.01 -46.05 -42.23
C TYR A 593 -7.64 -45.39 -42.41
N THR A 594 -7.58 -44.23 -43.02
CA THR A 594 -6.30 -43.53 -43.25
C THR A 594 -6.27 -42.18 -42.56
N SER A 595 -5.10 -41.79 -42.12
CA SER A 595 -4.80 -40.40 -41.76
C SER A 595 -3.63 -39.88 -42.59
N ASP A 596 -3.73 -38.66 -43.08
CA ASP A 596 -2.66 -37.94 -43.79
C ASP A 596 -1.74 -37.14 -42.90
N GLY A 597 -2.01 -37.13 -41.60
CA GLY A 597 -1.29 -36.32 -40.59
C GLY A 597 -1.97 -34.99 -40.29
N THR A 598 -3.03 -34.66 -41.02
CA THR A 598 -3.86 -33.47 -40.78
C THR A 598 -5.30 -33.88 -40.44
N THR A 599 -5.90 -34.69 -41.32
CA THR A 599 -7.25 -35.25 -41.18
C THR A 599 -7.22 -36.79 -41.22
N CYS A 600 -8.35 -37.42 -40.95
CA CYS A 600 -8.49 -38.88 -41.08
C CYS A 600 -9.84 -39.28 -41.68
N THR A 601 -9.94 -40.56 -42.12
CA THR A 601 -11.18 -41.18 -42.60
C THR A 601 -11.90 -42.01 -41.53
N ILE A 602 -11.42 -42.00 -40.27
CA ILE A 602 -12.11 -42.62 -39.14
C ILE A 602 -13.49 -41.98 -39.01
N PRO A 603 -14.57 -42.75 -38.96
CA PRO A 603 -15.92 -42.19 -38.94
C PRO A 603 -16.20 -41.57 -37.55
N SER A 604 -16.82 -40.39 -37.56
CA SER A 604 -17.43 -39.79 -36.35
C SER A 604 -18.60 -40.65 -35.87
N ASN A 605 -18.90 -40.56 -34.56
CA ASN A 605 -20.03 -41.28 -33.92
C ASN A 605 -19.98 -42.81 -34.04
N LYS A 606 -18.78 -43.39 -34.18
CA LYS A 606 -18.58 -44.82 -34.18
C LYS A 606 -17.63 -45.23 -33.05
N ALA A 607 -18.21 -45.76 -31.97
CA ALA A 607 -17.43 -46.25 -30.82
C ALA A 607 -16.55 -47.43 -31.25
N ASP A 608 -15.23 -47.30 -31.12
CA ASP A 608 -14.27 -48.38 -31.38
C ASP A 608 -12.89 -48.02 -30.80
N THR A 609 -11.99 -48.99 -30.77
CA THR A 609 -10.55 -48.79 -30.57
C THR A 609 -9.83 -48.92 -31.91
N TYR A 610 -9.27 -47.84 -32.39
CA TYR A 610 -8.53 -47.77 -33.63
C TYR A 610 -7.03 -47.94 -33.36
N THR A 611 -6.42 -48.94 -34.03
CA THR A 611 -4.99 -49.26 -33.87
C THR A 611 -4.23 -48.91 -35.14
N ARG A 612 -3.20 -48.09 -35.04
CA ARG A 612 -2.32 -47.74 -36.17
C ARG A 612 -1.22 -48.77 -36.33
N ARG A 613 -1.00 -49.21 -37.58
CA ARG A 613 0.04 -50.17 -38.01
C ARG A 613 0.93 -49.56 -39.07
#